data_8842090751fa7afc97ab4ed7ebc587cd
#
_entry.id   8842090751fa7afc97ab4ed7ebc587cd
#
_cell.length_a   1.000
_cell.length_b   1.000
_cell.length_c   1.000
_cell.angle_alpha   90.00
_cell.angle_beta   90.00
_cell.angle_gamma   90.00
#
_symmetry.space_group_name_H-M   'P 1'
#
loop_
_entity.id
_entity.type
_entity.pdbx_description
1 polymer ?
#
loop_
_entity_poly.entity_id
_entity_poly.type
_entity_poly.pdbx_seq_one_letter_code
_entity_poly.pdbx_strand_id
1 'polypeptide(L)'
;MEETMEINDAKFTYLVSDHEISDFSNHYEFIGLKVIVNYTKGTDVLTAKSGNKELAVVGFCIDSRAEIEREDVPQAILSVDDSIHEVYCFCNRLAGKYMIIYYDGTHGFIWGDATTSLQINYSNNIELPLCVASTDKMVAETLHCQVSEHMKQIRSGASLSQALPWNVTMYKEISALLPNHYLCISDRKTVRVPLNIRPIQGGGSFLRL
;
A
#
# COMPACT_ATOMS: atom_id res chain seq x y z
N MET A 1 -19.28 23.45 9.82
CA MET A 1 -20.04 22.47 9.04
C MET A 1 -19.02 21.42 8.65
N GLU A 2 -18.92 20.35 9.42
CA GLU A 2 -18.03 19.23 9.11
C GLU A 2 -18.53 18.60 7.81
N GLU A 3 -17.76 18.71 6.74
CA GLU A 3 -17.96 17.89 5.54
C GLU A 3 -17.66 16.44 5.94
N THR A 4 -18.66 15.66 6.19
CA THR A 4 -18.54 14.21 6.35
C THR A 4 -17.91 13.66 5.08
N MET A 5 -16.78 12.96 5.24
CA MET A 5 -16.14 12.24 4.16
C MET A 5 -17.13 11.21 3.59
N GLU A 6 -17.65 11.43 2.38
CA GLU A 6 -18.47 10.42 1.69
C GLU A 6 -17.57 9.24 1.30
N ILE A 7 -17.42 8.30 2.21
CA ILE A 7 -16.83 7.00 1.92
C ILE A 7 -17.93 6.18 1.25
N ASN A 8 -17.96 6.23 -0.08
CA ASN A 8 -18.76 5.31 -0.86
C ASN A 8 -18.29 3.87 -0.54
N ASP A 9 -19.22 2.91 -0.51
CA ASP A 9 -18.96 1.46 -0.42
C ASP A 9 -18.16 0.92 -1.64
N ALA A 10 -17.28 1.77 -2.16
CA ALA A 10 -16.44 1.44 -3.29
C ALA A 10 -15.47 0.32 -2.90
N LYS A 11 -15.34 -0.66 -3.79
CA LYS A 11 -14.35 -1.74 -3.63
C LYS A 11 -12.95 -1.16 -3.51
N PHE A 12 -12.12 -1.81 -2.68
CA PHE A 12 -10.73 -1.46 -2.47
C PHE A 12 -10.50 -0.10 -1.80
N THR A 13 -11.43 0.33 -0.96
CA THR A 13 -11.28 1.54 -0.14
C THR A 13 -10.86 1.17 1.27
N TYR A 14 -9.75 1.73 1.72
CA TYR A 14 -9.18 1.49 3.03
C TYR A 14 -8.47 2.73 3.58
N LEU A 15 -8.34 2.77 4.89
CA LEU A 15 -7.55 3.75 5.63
C LEU A 15 -6.91 3.09 6.85
N VAL A 16 -5.59 3.22 7.00
CA VAL A 16 -4.82 2.78 8.18
C VAL A 16 -4.53 4.00 9.04
N SER A 17 -4.94 3.96 10.29
CA SER A 17 -4.79 5.04 11.26
C SER A 17 -4.58 4.49 12.67
N ASP A 18 -4.35 5.34 13.64
CA ASP A 18 -4.22 4.99 15.06
C ASP A 18 -5.56 4.81 15.78
N HIS A 19 -6.68 5.02 15.08
CA HIS A 19 -8.04 4.88 15.62
C HIS A 19 -9.03 4.37 14.58
N GLU A 20 -10.19 3.91 15.06
CA GLU A 20 -11.32 3.54 14.20
C GLU A 20 -11.97 4.78 13.60
N ILE A 21 -12.29 4.68 12.31
CA ILE A 21 -13.03 5.72 11.59
C ILE A 21 -14.45 5.20 11.34
N SER A 22 -15.44 5.87 11.93
CA SER A 22 -16.84 5.44 11.95
C SER A 22 -17.49 5.27 10.57
N ASP A 23 -16.94 5.93 9.56
CA ASP A 23 -17.45 5.88 8.19
C ASP A 23 -17.09 4.58 7.45
N PHE A 24 -16.21 3.74 8.02
CA PHE A 24 -15.88 2.43 7.46
C PHE A 24 -16.72 1.33 8.10
N SER A 25 -17.11 0.35 7.29
CA SER A 25 -17.98 -0.75 7.71
C SER A 25 -17.25 -1.81 8.53
N ASN A 26 -15.94 -1.92 8.37
CA ASN A 26 -15.11 -2.97 8.99
C ASN A 26 -13.80 -2.42 9.50
N HIS A 27 -13.28 -3.06 10.55
CA HIS A 27 -12.02 -2.69 11.18
C HIS A 27 -11.21 -3.93 11.51
N TYR A 28 -9.89 -3.84 11.37
CA TYR A 28 -8.94 -4.82 11.85
C TYR A 28 -7.84 -4.14 12.67
N GLU A 29 -7.73 -4.53 13.94
CA GLU A 29 -6.67 -4.03 14.83
C GLU A 29 -5.36 -4.75 14.52
N PHE A 30 -4.37 -4.01 14.01
CA PHE A 30 -3.03 -4.51 13.77
C PHE A 30 -2.17 -4.24 15.01
N ILE A 31 -2.07 -5.24 15.88
CA ILE A 31 -1.52 -5.09 17.24
C ILE A 31 -0.04 -4.71 17.22
N GLY A 32 0.75 -5.35 16.36
CA GLY A 32 2.19 -5.15 16.28
C GLY A 32 2.59 -3.70 15.96
N LEU A 33 1.75 -2.98 15.23
CA LEU A 33 1.99 -1.59 14.83
C LEU A 33 1.13 -0.58 15.60
N LYS A 34 0.18 -1.06 16.41
CA LYS A 34 -0.81 -0.23 17.11
C LYS A 34 -1.60 0.67 16.16
N VAL A 35 -2.04 0.11 15.06
CA VAL A 35 -2.87 0.79 14.06
C VAL A 35 -4.13 -0.01 13.77
N ILE A 36 -5.13 0.66 13.23
CA ILE A 36 -6.37 0.08 12.80
C ILE A 36 -6.47 0.19 11.29
N VAL A 37 -6.72 -0.93 10.64
CA VAL A 37 -7.06 -0.98 9.23
C VAL A 37 -8.56 -0.83 9.10
N ASN A 38 -9.01 0.34 8.68
CA ASN A 38 -10.41 0.65 8.40
C ASN A 38 -10.68 0.33 6.92
N TYR A 39 -11.73 -0.41 6.60
CA TYR A 39 -12.02 -0.80 5.22
C TYR A 39 -13.51 -0.96 4.94
N THR A 40 -13.89 -0.75 3.70
CA THR A 40 -15.26 -0.87 3.24
C THR A 40 -15.66 -2.32 3.05
N LYS A 41 -16.96 -2.62 3.06
CA LYS A 41 -17.51 -3.97 2.90
C LYS A 41 -17.05 -4.68 1.62
N GLY A 42 -16.74 -3.92 0.56
CA GLY A 42 -16.25 -4.47 -0.71
C GLY A 42 -14.72 -4.68 -0.78
N THR A 43 -14.01 -4.50 0.34
CA THR A 43 -12.56 -4.67 0.45
C THR A 43 -12.27 -5.90 1.29
N ASP A 44 -11.59 -6.88 0.73
CA ASP A 44 -11.15 -8.06 1.47
C ASP A 44 -9.94 -7.72 2.34
N VAL A 45 -9.88 -8.33 3.53
CA VAL A 45 -8.70 -8.28 4.39
C VAL A 45 -8.41 -9.69 4.90
N LEU A 46 -7.27 -10.23 4.51
CA LEU A 46 -6.76 -11.52 4.99
C LEU A 46 -5.60 -11.26 5.96
N THR A 47 -5.58 -11.98 7.06
CA THR A 47 -4.60 -11.75 8.13
C THR A 47 -3.96 -13.03 8.62
N ALA A 48 -2.73 -12.94 9.11
CA ALA A 48 -2.07 -14.02 9.81
C ALA A 48 -1.15 -13.49 10.91
N LYS A 49 -0.91 -14.34 11.92
CA LYS A 49 0.03 -14.08 13.02
C LYS A 49 0.89 -15.32 13.26
N SER A 50 2.18 -15.09 13.54
CA SER A 50 3.12 -16.14 13.90
C SER A 50 4.13 -15.62 14.92
N GLY A 51 4.02 -16.06 16.17
CA GLY A 51 4.78 -15.49 17.28
C GLY A 51 4.46 -14.01 17.44
N ASN A 52 5.49 -13.16 17.33
CA ASN A 52 5.34 -11.71 17.35
C ASN A 52 5.28 -11.06 15.96
N LYS A 53 5.30 -11.86 14.89
CA LYS A 53 5.09 -11.38 13.51
C LYS A 53 3.60 -11.29 13.21
N GLU A 54 3.22 -10.28 12.44
CA GLU A 54 1.83 -10.04 12.03
C GLU A 54 1.78 -9.54 10.60
N LEU A 55 0.76 -9.97 9.84
CA LEU A 55 0.58 -9.58 8.45
C LEU A 55 -0.90 -9.40 8.13
N ALA A 56 -1.19 -8.35 7.35
CA ALA A 56 -2.48 -8.14 6.73
C ALA A 56 -2.32 -7.92 5.22
N VAL A 57 -3.12 -8.60 4.42
CA VAL A 57 -3.29 -8.34 2.99
C VAL A 57 -4.62 -7.65 2.80
N VAL A 58 -4.60 -6.41 2.34
CA VAL A 58 -5.77 -5.59 2.05
C VAL A 58 -6.02 -5.61 0.55
N GLY A 59 -7.23 -5.99 0.13
CA GLY A 59 -7.59 -6.13 -1.27
C GLY A 59 -7.57 -7.57 -1.76
N PHE A 60 -7.48 -7.77 -3.06
CA PHE A 60 -7.54 -9.09 -3.69
C PHE A 60 -6.17 -9.55 -4.14
N CYS A 61 -5.72 -10.71 -3.68
CA CYS A 61 -4.51 -11.38 -4.17
C CYS A 61 -4.73 -12.88 -4.36
N ILE A 62 -3.99 -13.45 -5.29
CA ILE A 62 -3.89 -14.89 -5.52
C ILE A 62 -2.43 -15.27 -5.80
N ASP A 63 -2.07 -16.52 -5.54
CA ASP A 63 -0.81 -17.08 -5.97
C ASP A 63 -0.86 -17.38 -7.48
N SER A 64 -0.02 -16.73 -8.28
CA SER A 64 0.03 -16.93 -9.74
C SER A 64 0.48 -18.33 -10.17
N ARG A 65 1.06 -19.10 -9.26
CA ARG A 65 1.47 -20.50 -9.48
C ARG A 65 0.40 -21.51 -9.08
N ALA A 66 -0.69 -21.04 -8.45
CA ALA A 66 -1.77 -21.87 -7.92
C ALA A 66 -1.28 -22.98 -6.94
N GLU A 67 -0.21 -22.71 -6.20
CA GLU A 67 0.36 -23.63 -5.19
C GLU A 67 -0.14 -23.31 -3.77
N ILE A 68 -0.66 -22.08 -3.57
CA ILE A 68 -1.13 -21.58 -2.28
C ILE A 68 -2.58 -21.10 -2.46
N GLU A 69 -3.47 -21.65 -1.68
CA GLU A 69 -4.85 -21.16 -1.62
C GLU A 69 -4.87 -19.72 -1.11
N ARG A 70 -5.85 -18.94 -1.57
CA ARG A 70 -5.92 -17.51 -1.31
C ARG A 70 -5.90 -17.18 0.19
N GLU A 71 -6.64 -17.95 0.95
CA GLU A 71 -6.79 -17.79 2.41
C GLU A 71 -5.48 -18.07 3.16
N ASP A 72 -4.61 -18.89 2.58
CA ASP A 72 -3.31 -19.29 3.17
C ASP A 72 -2.16 -18.34 2.77
N VAL A 73 -2.39 -17.40 1.84
CA VAL A 73 -1.35 -16.46 1.39
C VAL A 73 -0.71 -15.69 2.54
N PRO A 74 -1.45 -15.12 3.52
CA PRO A 74 -0.82 -14.42 4.64
C PRO A 74 0.10 -15.32 5.46
N GLN A 75 -0.31 -16.55 5.74
CA GLN A 75 0.49 -17.49 6.50
C GLN A 75 1.73 -17.96 5.73
N ALA A 76 1.60 -18.15 4.42
CA ALA A 76 2.72 -18.50 3.56
C ALA A 76 3.78 -17.38 3.53
N ILE A 77 3.38 -16.11 3.49
CA ILE A 77 4.29 -14.96 3.57
C ILE A 77 5.01 -14.94 4.93
N LEU A 78 4.27 -15.13 6.03
CA LEU A 78 4.85 -15.17 7.39
C LEU A 78 5.83 -16.32 7.61
N SER A 79 5.71 -17.40 6.84
CA SER A 79 6.61 -18.56 6.92
C SER A 79 7.98 -18.30 6.27
N VAL A 80 8.13 -17.22 5.51
CA VAL A 80 9.43 -16.79 5.01
C VAL A 80 10.23 -16.21 6.17
N ASP A 81 11.16 -17.01 6.69
CA ASP A 81 11.99 -16.63 7.84
C ASP A 81 13.32 -16.03 7.37
N ASP A 82 13.23 -14.83 6.80
CA ASP A 82 14.37 -14.16 6.20
C ASP A 82 14.21 -12.62 6.27
N SER A 83 15.11 -11.92 5.61
CA SER A 83 15.10 -10.47 5.51
C SER A 83 13.80 -9.97 4.84
N ILE A 84 13.43 -8.70 5.10
CA ILE A 84 12.30 -8.06 4.41
C ILE A 84 12.44 -8.13 2.89
N HIS A 85 13.66 -8.13 2.37
CA HIS A 85 13.91 -8.28 0.94
C HIS A 85 13.43 -9.62 0.40
N GLU A 86 13.73 -10.72 1.08
CA GLU A 86 13.30 -12.08 0.69
C GLU A 86 11.77 -12.23 0.84
N VAL A 87 11.19 -11.70 1.92
CA VAL A 87 9.72 -11.64 2.08
C VAL A 87 9.07 -10.90 0.92
N TYR A 88 9.61 -9.73 0.54
CA TYR A 88 9.12 -8.98 -0.62
C TYR A 88 9.28 -9.79 -1.92
N CYS A 89 10.46 -10.43 -2.13
CA CYS A 89 10.73 -11.25 -3.31
C CYS A 89 9.78 -12.46 -3.41
N PHE A 90 9.43 -13.08 -2.28
CA PHE A 90 8.40 -14.12 -2.25
C PHE A 90 7.07 -13.62 -2.79
N CYS A 91 6.68 -12.38 -2.47
CA CYS A 91 5.44 -11.77 -2.93
C CYS A 91 5.40 -11.49 -4.45
N ASN A 92 6.53 -11.59 -5.18
CA ASN A 92 6.54 -11.47 -6.64
C ASN A 92 5.74 -12.58 -7.36
N ARG A 93 5.38 -13.65 -6.64
CA ARG A 93 4.48 -14.69 -7.14
C ARG A 93 3.00 -14.32 -7.04
N LEU A 94 2.67 -13.28 -6.29
CA LEU A 94 1.29 -12.86 -6.09
C LEU A 94 0.82 -12.00 -7.24
N ALA A 95 -0.41 -12.24 -7.68
CA ALA A 95 -1.12 -11.43 -8.67
C ALA A 95 -2.40 -10.86 -8.03
N GLY A 96 -2.78 -9.65 -8.44
CA GLY A 96 -3.99 -9.02 -7.94
C GLY A 96 -3.86 -7.52 -7.75
N LYS A 97 -4.79 -6.98 -6.97
CA LYS A 97 -4.86 -5.58 -6.55
C LYS A 97 -4.87 -5.54 -5.03
N TYR A 98 -3.69 -5.36 -4.43
CA TYR A 98 -3.53 -5.51 -2.99
C TYR A 98 -2.46 -4.58 -2.40
N MET A 99 -2.57 -4.38 -1.09
CA MET A 99 -1.53 -3.84 -0.23
C MET A 99 -1.22 -4.86 0.87
N ILE A 100 0.04 -4.97 1.25
CA ILE A 100 0.50 -5.78 2.38
C ILE A 100 1.01 -4.85 3.46
N ILE A 101 0.57 -5.11 4.70
CA ILE A 101 1.11 -4.55 5.92
C ILE A 101 1.80 -5.70 6.65
N TYR A 102 3.09 -5.57 6.94
CA TYR A 102 3.89 -6.60 7.57
C TYR A 102 4.64 -6.05 8.78
N TYR A 103 4.61 -6.78 9.87
CA TYR A 103 5.39 -6.54 11.07
C TYR A 103 6.26 -7.76 11.35
N ASP A 104 7.58 -7.59 11.43
CA ASP A 104 8.54 -8.68 11.64
C ASP A 104 8.77 -9.02 13.13
N GLY A 105 8.08 -8.35 14.03
CA GLY A 105 8.26 -8.41 15.48
C GLY A 105 9.05 -7.21 16.04
N THR A 106 9.61 -6.38 15.17
CA THR A 106 10.41 -5.19 15.54
C THR A 106 10.07 -4.00 14.65
N HIS A 107 9.96 -4.22 13.34
CA HIS A 107 9.76 -3.17 12.34
C HIS A 107 8.50 -3.43 11.52
N GLY A 108 7.88 -2.36 11.07
CA GLY A 108 6.72 -2.41 10.18
C GLY A 108 7.06 -1.97 8.77
N PHE A 109 6.43 -2.64 7.79
CA PHE A 109 6.63 -2.40 6.38
C PHE A 109 5.30 -2.41 5.63
N ILE A 110 5.20 -1.61 4.57
CA ILE A 110 4.05 -1.60 3.67
C ILE A 110 4.52 -1.64 2.22
N TRP A 111 3.87 -2.47 1.41
CA TRP A 111 4.07 -2.49 -0.05
C TRP A 111 2.80 -2.92 -0.77
N GLY A 112 2.76 -2.67 -2.08
CA GLY A 112 1.63 -3.05 -2.93
C GLY A 112 1.97 -4.13 -3.94
N ASP A 113 1.01 -4.43 -4.80
CA ASP A 113 1.22 -5.25 -5.98
C ASP A 113 2.27 -4.62 -6.93
N ALA A 114 2.73 -5.39 -7.90
CA ALA A 114 3.83 -5.02 -8.81
C ALA A 114 3.63 -3.69 -9.56
N THR A 115 2.39 -3.25 -9.72
CA THR A 115 2.03 -2.01 -10.40
C THR A 115 1.47 -0.94 -9.47
N THR A 116 1.36 -1.24 -8.19
CA THR A 116 0.65 -0.42 -7.19
C THR A 116 -0.76 -0.05 -7.66
N SER A 117 -1.47 -1.02 -8.24
CA SER A 117 -2.83 -0.83 -8.76
C SER A 117 -3.84 -0.54 -7.65
N LEU A 118 -3.60 -1.05 -6.44
CA LEU A 118 -4.18 -0.51 -5.22
C LEU A 118 -3.26 0.61 -4.72
N GLN A 119 -3.68 1.85 -4.93
CA GLN A 119 -2.88 3.02 -4.54
C GLN A 119 -2.60 3.01 -3.03
N ILE A 120 -1.40 3.41 -2.68
CA ILE A 120 -0.92 3.51 -1.30
C ILE A 120 -0.39 4.93 -1.12
N ASN A 121 -1.21 5.79 -0.50
CA ASN A 121 -0.84 7.14 -0.15
C ASN A 121 -0.58 7.20 1.36
N TYR A 122 0.50 7.82 1.78
CA TYR A 122 0.92 7.79 3.18
C TYR A 122 1.45 9.14 3.68
N SER A 123 1.30 9.37 4.98
CA SER A 123 1.94 10.50 5.66
C SER A 123 3.47 10.32 5.61
N ASN A 124 4.17 11.24 4.93
CA ASN A 124 5.61 11.17 4.73
C ASN A 124 6.42 11.87 5.84
N ASN A 125 5.75 12.64 6.72
CA ASN A 125 6.36 13.30 7.85
C ASN A 125 6.24 12.42 9.11
N ILE A 126 7.36 12.08 9.73
CA ILE A 126 7.43 11.24 10.93
C ILE A 126 6.79 11.91 12.16
N GLU A 127 6.69 13.24 12.17
CA GLU A 127 6.04 14.00 13.26
C GLU A 127 4.52 13.90 13.23
N LEU A 128 3.96 13.49 12.08
CA LEU A 128 2.53 13.21 11.94
C LEU A 128 2.23 11.74 12.30
N PRO A 129 1.02 11.43 12.78
CA PRO A 129 0.57 10.06 12.94
C PRO A 129 0.74 9.25 11.64
N LEU A 130 0.93 7.93 11.76
CA LEU A 130 0.87 7.05 10.60
C LEU A 130 -0.55 7.10 10.05
N CYS A 131 -0.66 7.53 8.82
CA CYS A 131 -1.91 7.44 8.07
C CYS A 131 -1.60 6.95 6.66
N VAL A 132 -2.27 5.88 6.23
CA VAL A 132 -2.12 5.29 4.89
C VAL A 132 -3.50 5.02 4.31
N ALA A 133 -3.74 5.45 3.08
CA ALA A 133 -5.05 5.24 2.48
C ALA A 133 -5.00 4.99 0.96
N SER A 134 -6.12 4.53 0.42
CA SER A 134 -6.31 4.32 -1.01
C SER A 134 -6.31 5.61 -1.82
N THR A 135 -6.50 6.78 -1.19
CA THR A 135 -6.39 8.08 -1.83
C THR A 135 -5.62 9.09 -0.97
N ASP A 136 -4.93 10.04 -1.60
CA ASP A 136 -4.23 11.12 -0.91
C ASP A 136 -5.22 12.06 -0.18
N LYS A 137 -6.41 12.25 -0.74
CA LYS A 137 -7.48 13.05 -0.13
C LYS A 137 -7.88 12.49 1.24
N MET A 138 -8.05 11.17 1.37
CA MET A 138 -8.40 10.53 2.65
C MET A 138 -7.32 10.75 3.71
N VAL A 139 -6.04 10.61 3.33
CA VAL A 139 -4.92 10.91 4.25
C VAL A 139 -4.97 12.38 4.67
N ALA A 140 -5.21 13.28 3.71
CA ALA A 140 -5.26 14.72 3.98
C ALA A 140 -6.40 15.11 4.91
N GLU A 141 -7.59 14.57 4.72
CA GLU A 141 -8.76 14.80 5.57
C GLU A 141 -8.52 14.29 6.99
N THR A 142 -7.97 13.07 7.13
CA THR A 142 -7.65 12.48 8.43
C THR A 142 -6.60 13.29 9.21
N LEU A 143 -5.60 13.82 8.51
CA LEU A 143 -4.49 14.58 9.13
C LEU A 143 -4.65 16.10 9.06
N HIS A 144 -5.79 16.58 8.53
CA HIS A 144 -6.08 18.01 8.32
C HIS A 144 -5.01 18.74 7.48
N CYS A 145 -4.41 18.04 6.51
CA CYS A 145 -3.42 18.61 5.61
C CYS A 145 -4.06 19.53 4.57
N GLN A 146 -3.37 20.62 4.24
CA GLN A 146 -3.82 21.57 3.23
C GLN A 146 -3.15 21.33 1.88
N VAL A 147 -3.89 21.58 0.79
CA VAL A 147 -3.31 21.52 -0.55
C VAL A 147 -2.14 22.50 -0.65
N SER A 148 -1.01 22.03 -1.11
CA SER A 148 0.20 22.85 -1.29
C SER A 148 -0.04 24.00 -2.25
N GLU A 149 0.37 25.22 -1.90
CA GLU A 149 0.24 26.41 -2.78
C GLU A 149 0.94 26.21 -4.11
N HIS A 150 2.10 25.55 -4.10
CA HIS A 150 2.82 25.19 -5.33
C HIS A 150 1.98 24.29 -6.24
N MET A 151 1.28 23.31 -5.66
CA MET A 151 0.41 22.40 -6.41
C MET A 151 -0.85 23.11 -6.93
N LYS A 152 -1.40 24.06 -6.19
CA LYS A 152 -2.50 24.91 -6.69
C LYS A 152 -2.07 25.70 -7.92
N GLN A 153 -0.85 26.26 -7.93
CA GLN A 153 -0.30 27.00 -9.07
C GLN A 153 -0.08 26.08 -10.29
N ILE A 154 0.51 24.91 -10.10
CA ILE A 154 0.69 23.92 -11.18
C ILE A 154 -0.67 23.54 -11.78
N ARG A 155 -1.66 23.26 -10.94
CA ARG A 155 -2.99 22.83 -11.38
C ARG A 155 -3.76 23.93 -12.10
N SER A 156 -3.57 25.21 -11.74
CA SER A 156 -4.20 26.35 -12.42
C SER A 156 -3.64 26.61 -13.83
N GLY A 157 -2.40 26.17 -14.09
CA GLY A 157 -1.72 26.35 -15.38
C GLY A 157 -1.67 25.11 -16.29
N ALA A 158 -2.03 23.92 -15.77
CA ALA A 158 -1.96 22.67 -16.49
C ALA A 158 -3.34 22.15 -16.88
N SER A 159 -3.41 21.42 -18.00
CA SER A 159 -4.61 20.63 -18.33
C SER A 159 -4.81 19.57 -17.24
N LEU A 160 -5.99 19.51 -16.63
CA LEU A 160 -6.37 18.64 -15.49
C LEU A 160 -6.28 17.14 -15.76
N SER A 161 -5.92 16.72 -16.97
CA SER A 161 -5.79 15.32 -17.37
C SER A 161 -4.42 14.69 -17.08
N GLN A 162 -3.45 15.46 -16.60
CA GLN A 162 -2.11 14.93 -16.34
C GLN A 162 -1.99 14.40 -14.93
N ALA A 163 -1.69 13.10 -14.80
CA ALA A 163 -1.31 12.50 -13.54
C ALA A 163 -0.05 13.19 -13.00
N LEU A 164 -0.01 13.38 -11.68
CA LEU A 164 1.18 13.91 -11.03
C LEU A 164 2.33 12.91 -11.19
N PRO A 165 3.56 13.41 -11.44
CA PRO A 165 4.68 12.51 -11.66
C PRO A 165 5.15 11.86 -10.35
N TRP A 166 5.56 10.59 -10.44
CA TRP A 166 6.28 9.88 -9.38
C TRP A 166 5.43 9.69 -8.11
N ASN A 167 6.01 9.99 -6.93
CA ASN A 167 5.37 9.90 -5.63
C ASN A 167 4.69 11.19 -5.17
N VAL A 168 4.55 12.18 -6.07
CA VAL A 168 4.00 13.50 -5.74
C VAL A 168 2.49 13.43 -5.64
N THR A 169 1.94 14.05 -4.60
CA THR A 169 0.50 14.26 -4.40
C THR A 169 0.16 15.75 -4.37
N MET A 170 -1.10 16.08 -4.16
CA MET A 170 -1.53 17.46 -3.98
C MET A 170 -1.08 18.09 -2.66
N TYR A 171 -0.59 17.28 -1.73
CA TYR A 171 -0.25 17.66 -0.36
C TYR A 171 1.24 17.45 -0.12
N LYS A 172 1.87 18.40 0.59
CA LYS A 172 3.31 18.34 0.89
C LYS A 172 3.66 17.19 1.84
N GLU A 173 2.77 16.92 2.77
CA GLU A 173 2.94 15.94 3.85
C GLU A 173 2.55 14.52 3.44
N ILE A 174 2.12 14.32 2.18
CA ILE A 174 1.61 13.04 1.70
C ILE A 174 2.37 12.64 0.43
N SER A 175 2.77 11.39 0.40
CA SER A 175 3.42 10.78 -0.77
C SER A 175 2.68 9.53 -1.22
N ALA A 176 2.74 9.22 -2.53
CA ALA A 176 2.30 7.94 -3.07
C ALA A 176 3.46 6.96 -3.08
N LEU A 177 3.20 5.71 -2.70
CA LEU A 177 4.18 4.63 -2.80
C LEU A 177 4.32 4.19 -4.26
N LEU A 178 5.56 4.14 -4.72
CA LEU A 178 5.87 3.75 -6.09
C LEU A 178 5.92 2.21 -6.25
N PRO A 179 5.67 1.69 -7.47
CA PRO A 179 5.93 0.29 -7.79
C PRO A 179 7.37 -0.12 -7.44
N ASN A 180 7.55 -1.38 -7.03
CA ASN A 180 8.84 -1.93 -6.61
C ASN A 180 9.50 -1.21 -5.43
N HIS A 181 8.71 -0.58 -4.58
CA HIS A 181 9.19 -0.02 -3.31
C HIS A 181 8.39 -0.59 -2.15
N TYR A 182 9.02 -0.68 -1.00
CA TYR A 182 8.33 -0.81 0.27
C TYR A 182 8.60 0.41 1.16
N LEU A 183 7.63 0.73 1.98
CA LEU A 183 7.69 1.79 2.98
C LEU A 183 8.16 1.18 4.31
N CYS A 184 9.22 1.72 4.91
CA CYS A 184 9.56 1.50 6.31
C CYS A 184 8.70 2.42 7.18
N ILE A 185 7.86 1.85 8.05
CA ILE A 185 6.89 2.63 8.84
C ILE A 185 7.59 3.53 9.85
N SER A 186 8.68 3.08 10.46
CA SER A 186 9.36 3.77 11.55
C SER A 186 9.97 5.11 11.16
N ASP A 187 10.50 5.23 9.96
CA ASP A 187 11.20 6.43 9.48
C ASP A 187 10.57 7.05 8.23
N ARG A 188 9.44 6.52 7.78
CA ARG A 188 8.70 6.94 6.57
C ARG A 188 9.55 6.93 5.28
N LYS A 189 10.63 6.15 5.27
CA LYS A 189 11.46 6.01 4.08
C LYS A 189 10.98 4.89 3.18
N THR A 190 11.10 5.12 1.90
CA THR A 190 10.85 4.09 0.89
C THR A 190 12.16 3.47 0.42
N VAL A 191 12.16 2.17 0.27
CA VAL A 191 13.29 1.41 -0.24
C VAL A 191 12.90 0.76 -1.55
N ARG A 192 13.69 1.01 -2.60
CA ARG A 192 13.49 0.38 -3.89
C ARG A 192 14.02 -1.05 -3.88
N VAL A 193 13.20 -1.99 -4.31
CA VAL A 193 13.62 -3.38 -4.51
C VAL A 193 14.10 -3.55 -5.94
N PRO A 194 15.35 -3.96 -6.17
CA PRO A 194 15.85 -4.22 -7.51
C PRO A 194 15.04 -5.36 -8.16
N LEU A 195 14.54 -5.12 -9.36
CA LEU A 195 13.96 -6.18 -10.18
C LEU A 195 15.06 -7.14 -10.62
N ASN A 196 14.96 -8.39 -10.25
CA ASN A 196 15.85 -9.45 -10.73
C ASN A 196 15.40 -9.87 -12.14
N ILE A 197 15.67 -9.01 -13.13
CA ILE A 197 15.35 -9.28 -14.53
C ILE A 197 16.35 -10.33 -15.01
N ARG A 198 15.94 -11.60 -15.07
CA ARG A 198 16.69 -12.61 -15.79
C ARG A 198 16.65 -12.24 -17.28
N PRO A 199 17.79 -12.08 -17.95
CA PRO A 199 17.79 -11.88 -19.40
C PRO A 199 17.06 -13.07 -20.04
N ILE A 200 16.12 -12.80 -20.95
CA ILE A 200 15.47 -13.84 -21.71
C ILE A 200 16.57 -14.51 -22.55
N GLN A 201 17.03 -15.66 -22.10
CA GLN A 201 17.94 -16.50 -22.88
C GLN A 201 17.12 -17.08 -24.04
N GLY A 202 17.42 -16.65 -25.25
CA GLY A 202 16.87 -17.25 -26.47
C GLY A 202 15.83 -16.40 -27.20
N GLY A 203 16.12 -15.16 -27.52
CA GLY A 203 15.47 -14.41 -28.60
C GLY A 203 16.15 -14.71 -29.92
N GLY A 204 16.11 -15.94 -30.40
CA GLY A 204 16.41 -16.25 -31.78
C GLY A 204 15.39 -15.55 -32.69
N SER A 205 15.86 -14.60 -33.49
CA SER A 205 15.28 -14.11 -34.75
C SER A 205 13.78 -13.89 -34.82
N PHE A 206 13.30 -12.76 -34.25
CA PHE A 206 12.09 -12.12 -34.74
C PHE A 206 12.43 -10.74 -35.33
N LEU A 207 13.18 -10.71 -36.42
CA LEU A 207 13.26 -9.57 -37.34
C LEU A 207 13.87 -10.07 -38.68
N ARG A 208 13.06 -10.73 -39.47
CA ARG A 208 13.17 -10.76 -40.91
C ARG A 208 11.74 -10.75 -41.46
N LEU A 209 11.21 -9.58 -41.66
CA LEU A 209 10.34 -9.21 -42.77
C LEU A 209 10.62 -7.74 -43.08
#